data_1d683774be35d2633d21c294ffddef91
#
_entry.id   1d683774be35d2633d21c294ffddef91
#
_cell.length_a   1.000
_cell.length_b   1.000
_cell.length_c   1.000
_cell.angle_alpha   90.00
_cell.angle_beta   90.00
_cell.angle_gamma   90.00
#
_symmetry.space_group_name_H-M   'P 1'
#
loop_
_entity.id
_entity.type
_entity.pdbx_description
1 polymer ?
#
loop_
_entity_poly.entity_id
_entity_poly.type
_entity_poly.pdbx_seq_one_letter_code
_entity_poly.pdbx_strand_id
1 'polypeptide(L)'
;MIVVDANVAIAVLNSNDPFHKSAVERCIRAREVSILNLTRAEALIHPTKAGVVEQAATALEALDFVTHPVSDDVADQARLLRAAYGNRNFPIIDAMVVAFGLVHDMTIVTADAKWPAIADVNLEVLRPD
;
A
#
# COMPACT_ATOMS: atom_id res chain seq x y z
N MET A 1 -11.22 -7.47 2.74
CA MET A 1 -10.55 -6.16 2.88
C MET A 1 -9.04 -6.31 2.91
N ILE A 2 -8.38 -5.45 2.23
CA ILE A 2 -6.92 -5.42 2.13
C ILE A 2 -6.40 -4.02 2.43
N VAL A 3 -5.15 -3.92 2.84
CA VAL A 3 -4.40 -2.66 2.86
C VAL A 3 -3.23 -2.78 1.87
N VAL A 4 -2.98 -1.73 1.11
CA VAL A 4 -1.96 -1.73 0.06
C VAL A 4 -0.86 -0.72 0.33
N ASP A 5 0.34 -1.01 -0.17
CA ASP A 5 1.42 -0.04 -0.16
C ASP A 5 1.36 0.88 -1.40
N ALA A 6 2.30 1.84 -1.46
CA ALA A 6 2.33 2.80 -2.57
C ALA A 6 2.58 2.12 -3.93
N ASN A 7 3.38 1.06 -3.98
CA ASN A 7 3.70 0.38 -5.23
C ASN A 7 2.48 -0.25 -5.88
N VAL A 8 1.54 -0.76 -5.07
CA VAL A 8 0.27 -1.30 -5.58
C VAL A 8 -0.59 -0.18 -6.16
N ALA A 9 -0.73 0.93 -5.45
CA ALA A 9 -1.50 2.08 -5.93
C ALA A 9 -0.89 2.67 -7.21
N ILE A 10 0.44 2.79 -7.27
CA ILE A 10 1.16 3.25 -8.46
C ILE A 10 0.89 2.31 -9.65
N ALA A 11 0.95 1.01 -9.42
CA ALA A 11 0.68 0.02 -10.48
C ALA A 11 -0.75 0.10 -11.00
N VAL A 12 -1.72 0.34 -10.12
CA VAL A 12 -3.12 0.57 -10.52
C VAL A 12 -3.25 1.79 -11.43
N LEU A 13 -2.52 2.86 -11.12
CA LEU A 13 -2.61 4.14 -11.85
C LEU A 13 -1.80 4.18 -13.15
N ASN A 14 -0.85 3.27 -13.32
CA ASN A 14 0.07 3.26 -14.46
C ASN A 14 -0.09 1.99 -15.30
N SER A 15 -0.75 2.11 -16.45
CA SER A 15 -0.99 0.98 -17.34
C SER A 15 0.28 0.34 -17.92
N ASN A 16 1.42 1.02 -17.82
CA ASN A 16 2.72 0.51 -18.27
C ASN A 16 3.52 -0.15 -17.14
N ASP A 17 2.99 -0.14 -15.91
CA ASP A 17 3.66 -0.79 -14.78
C ASP A 17 3.65 -2.31 -14.94
N PRO A 18 4.78 -3.01 -14.66
CA PRO A 18 4.83 -4.48 -14.76
C PRO A 18 3.81 -5.22 -13.90
N PHE A 19 3.26 -4.57 -12.87
CA PHE A 19 2.27 -5.15 -11.97
C PHE A 19 0.85 -4.63 -12.21
N HIS A 20 0.62 -3.87 -13.29
CA HIS A 20 -0.66 -3.18 -13.50
C HIS A 20 -1.86 -4.13 -13.44
N LYS A 21 -1.86 -5.19 -14.23
CA LYS A 21 -2.97 -6.14 -14.27
C LYS A 21 -3.16 -6.85 -12.94
N SER A 22 -2.07 -7.35 -12.36
CA SER A 22 -2.11 -8.01 -11.06
C SER A 22 -2.69 -7.12 -9.98
N ALA A 23 -2.27 -5.85 -9.94
CA ALA A 23 -2.75 -4.88 -8.97
C ALA A 23 -4.24 -4.55 -9.16
N VAL A 24 -4.66 -4.28 -10.39
CA VAL A 24 -6.06 -3.98 -10.70
C VAL A 24 -6.97 -5.18 -10.37
N GLU A 25 -6.59 -6.38 -10.79
CA GLU A 25 -7.38 -7.59 -10.51
C GLU A 25 -7.49 -7.85 -9.01
N ARG A 26 -6.39 -7.65 -8.27
CA ARG A 26 -6.41 -7.86 -6.82
C ARG A 26 -7.30 -6.85 -6.11
N CYS A 27 -7.26 -5.59 -6.52
CA CYS A 27 -8.13 -4.55 -5.96
C CYS A 27 -9.61 -4.80 -6.30
N ILE A 28 -9.91 -5.24 -7.51
CA ILE A 28 -11.29 -5.58 -7.91
C ILE A 28 -11.84 -6.74 -7.07
N ARG A 29 -11.02 -7.75 -6.78
CA ARG A 29 -11.42 -8.89 -5.95
C ARG A 29 -11.64 -8.52 -4.48
N ALA A 30 -10.99 -7.48 -4.01
CA ALA A 30 -11.19 -6.99 -2.66
C ALA A 30 -12.51 -6.20 -2.59
N ARG A 31 -13.23 -6.32 -1.49
CA ARG A 31 -14.46 -5.55 -1.30
C ARG A 31 -14.15 -4.09 -1.03
N GLU A 32 -13.06 -3.86 -0.34
CA GLU A 32 -12.61 -2.53 0.04
C GLU A 32 -11.09 -2.55 0.09
N VAL A 33 -10.46 -1.52 -0.46
CA VAL A 33 -9.03 -1.34 -0.44
C VAL A 33 -8.69 -0.19 0.50
N SER A 34 -8.04 -0.49 1.61
CA SER A 34 -7.54 0.53 2.53
C SER A 34 -6.18 1.02 2.08
N ILE A 35 -5.98 2.32 2.17
CA ILE A 35 -4.69 2.96 1.92
C ILE A 35 -4.46 4.04 2.97
N LEU A 36 -3.25 4.09 3.52
CA LEU A 36 -2.90 5.16 4.45
C LEU A 36 -2.73 6.49 3.71
N ASN A 37 -3.05 7.60 4.37
CA ASN A 37 -2.93 8.92 3.76
C ASN A 37 -1.52 9.23 3.27
N LEU A 38 -0.47 8.83 4.01
CA LEU A 38 0.92 9.03 3.60
C LEU A 38 1.27 8.17 2.38
N THR A 39 0.78 6.95 2.32
CA THR A 39 0.96 6.04 1.18
C THR A 39 0.26 6.58 -0.07
N ARG A 40 -0.95 7.07 0.09
CA ARG A 40 -1.71 7.72 -0.99
C ARG A 40 -0.98 8.96 -1.51
N ALA A 41 -0.47 9.79 -0.60
CA ALA A 41 0.31 10.97 -0.98
C ALA A 41 1.53 10.59 -1.83
N GLU A 42 2.27 9.54 -1.42
CA GLU A 42 3.41 9.05 -2.19
C GLU A 42 2.98 8.58 -3.59
N ALA A 43 1.90 7.83 -3.69
CA ALA A 43 1.40 7.34 -4.98
C ALA A 43 0.93 8.47 -5.91
N LEU A 44 0.51 9.60 -5.37
CA LEU A 44 0.00 10.74 -6.14
C LEU A 44 1.07 11.79 -6.49
N ILE A 45 2.32 11.60 -6.08
CA ILE A 45 3.41 12.54 -6.42
C ILE A 45 3.55 12.67 -7.93
N HIS A 46 3.71 11.55 -8.64
CA HIS A 46 3.89 11.58 -10.10
C HIS A 46 2.66 12.12 -10.83
N PRO A 47 1.43 11.71 -10.54
CA PRO A 47 0.24 12.32 -11.12
C PRO A 47 0.15 13.83 -10.89
N THR A 48 0.59 14.32 -9.72
CA THR A 48 0.64 15.75 -9.43
C THR A 48 1.61 16.48 -10.36
N LYS A 49 2.82 15.93 -10.54
CA LYS A 49 3.81 16.49 -11.46
C LYS A 49 3.32 16.50 -12.92
N ALA A 50 2.55 15.48 -13.28
CA ALA A 50 1.99 15.35 -14.63
C ALA A 50 0.71 16.17 -14.84
N GLY A 51 0.18 16.82 -13.81
CA GLY A 51 -1.03 17.64 -13.91
C GLY A 51 -2.33 16.85 -14.01
N VAL A 52 -2.33 15.59 -13.56
CA VAL A 52 -3.47 14.66 -13.67
C VAL A 52 -3.88 14.06 -12.31
N VAL A 53 -3.59 14.76 -11.22
CA VAL A 53 -3.85 14.24 -9.86
C VAL A 53 -5.34 14.00 -9.60
N GLU A 54 -6.23 14.84 -10.11
CA GLU A 54 -7.66 14.67 -9.89
C GLU A 54 -8.18 13.41 -10.58
N GLN A 55 -7.73 13.16 -11.80
CA GLN A 55 -8.08 11.94 -12.54
C GLN A 55 -7.53 10.69 -11.82
N ALA A 56 -6.32 10.75 -11.30
CA ALA A 56 -5.72 9.66 -10.54
C ALA A 56 -6.51 9.39 -9.24
N ALA A 57 -6.85 10.42 -8.49
CA ALA A 57 -7.65 10.29 -7.27
C ALA A 57 -9.02 9.66 -7.57
N THR A 58 -9.68 10.10 -8.64
CA THR A 58 -10.96 9.54 -9.09
C THR A 58 -10.83 8.06 -9.45
N ALA A 59 -9.74 7.68 -10.10
CA ALA A 59 -9.48 6.28 -10.45
C ALA A 59 -9.35 5.39 -9.21
N LEU A 60 -8.67 5.86 -8.17
CA LEU A 60 -8.58 5.13 -6.91
C LEU A 60 -9.95 4.99 -6.24
N GLU A 61 -10.74 6.06 -6.21
CA GLU A 61 -12.09 6.02 -5.65
C GLU A 61 -12.98 5.03 -6.40
N ALA A 62 -12.86 4.96 -7.73
CA ALA A 62 -13.62 4.03 -8.56
C ALA A 62 -13.31 2.56 -8.25
N LEU A 63 -12.14 2.27 -7.67
CA LEU A 63 -11.75 0.93 -7.21
C LEU A 63 -12.00 0.73 -5.71
N ASP A 64 -12.83 1.57 -5.11
CA ASP A 64 -13.19 1.49 -3.68
C ASP A 64 -12.02 1.67 -2.73
N PHE A 65 -11.04 2.49 -3.09
CA PHE A 65 -9.96 2.87 -2.19
C PHE A 65 -10.50 3.81 -1.10
N VAL A 66 -10.25 3.42 0.15
CA VAL A 66 -10.62 4.20 1.34
C VAL A 66 -9.35 4.66 2.03
N THR A 67 -9.21 5.96 2.20
CA THR A 67 -8.03 6.58 2.82
C THR A 67 -8.20 6.65 4.34
N HIS A 68 -7.17 6.22 5.06
CA HIS A 68 -7.13 6.27 6.52
C HIS A 68 -5.95 7.12 7.00
N PRO A 69 -6.13 7.93 8.05
CA PRO A 69 -5.01 8.60 8.69
C PRO A 69 -4.13 7.61 9.44
N VAL A 70 -2.86 7.95 9.60
CA VAL A 70 -1.96 7.19 10.48
C VAL A 70 -2.29 7.56 11.92
N SER A 71 -2.83 6.62 12.69
CA SER A 71 -3.11 6.79 14.11
C SER A 71 -1.85 6.62 14.95
N ASP A 72 -1.90 7.06 16.21
CA ASP A 72 -0.80 6.85 17.15
C ASP A 72 -0.52 5.36 17.35
N ASP A 73 -1.54 4.51 17.43
CA ASP A 73 -1.35 3.07 17.58
C ASP A 73 -0.61 2.47 16.38
N VAL A 74 -0.96 2.86 15.16
CA VAL A 74 -0.27 2.41 13.96
C VAL A 74 1.17 2.93 13.93
N ALA A 75 1.38 4.19 14.28
CA ALA A 75 2.72 4.77 14.32
C ALA A 75 3.62 4.06 15.34
N ASP A 76 3.11 3.78 16.53
CA ASP A 76 3.85 3.05 17.57
C ASP A 76 4.19 1.63 17.13
N GLN A 77 3.23 0.92 16.54
CA GLN A 77 3.47 -0.42 16.02
C GLN A 77 4.51 -0.41 14.89
N ALA A 78 4.44 0.58 14.01
CA ALA A 78 5.41 0.76 12.93
C ALA A 78 6.82 0.99 13.46
N ARG A 79 6.95 1.78 14.53
CA ARG A 79 8.24 2.00 15.21
C ARG A 79 8.83 0.70 15.72
N LEU A 80 8.00 -0.14 16.35
CA LEU A 80 8.45 -1.44 16.86
C LEU A 80 8.86 -2.38 15.72
N LEU A 81 8.09 -2.43 14.65
CA LEU A 81 8.42 -3.23 13.46
C LEU A 81 9.73 -2.76 12.82
N ARG A 82 9.88 -1.46 12.67
CA ARG A 82 11.09 -0.89 12.05
C ARG A 82 12.33 -1.17 12.90
N ALA A 83 12.22 -1.13 14.23
CA ALA A 83 13.31 -1.45 15.14
C ALA A 83 13.67 -2.94 15.08
N ALA A 84 12.69 -3.83 14.96
CA ALA A 84 12.91 -5.28 14.95
C ALA A 84 13.38 -5.82 13.60
N TYR A 85 12.82 -5.31 12.50
CA TYR A 85 13.05 -5.84 11.15
C TYR A 85 13.69 -4.84 10.21
N GLY A 86 13.96 -3.63 10.68
CA GLY A 86 14.35 -2.52 9.83
C GLY A 86 15.70 -2.70 9.15
N ASN A 87 15.68 -2.48 7.85
CA ASN A 87 16.85 -2.35 7.02
C ASN A 87 16.51 -1.36 5.90
N ARG A 88 17.41 -1.14 4.94
CA ARG A 88 17.19 -0.17 3.86
C ARG A 88 16.02 -0.52 2.94
N ASN A 89 15.54 -1.78 2.95
CA ASN A 89 14.43 -2.23 2.13
C ASN A 89 13.07 -2.15 2.84
N PHE A 90 13.04 -1.66 4.08
CA PHE A 90 11.83 -1.57 4.87
C PHE A 90 11.77 -0.22 5.60
N PRO A 91 11.54 0.88 4.85
CA PRO A 91 11.44 2.21 5.46
C PRO A 91 10.21 2.34 6.36
N ILE A 92 10.19 3.38 7.19
CA ILE A 92 9.13 3.57 8.18
C ILE A 92 7.73 3.66 7.54
N ILE A 93 7.60 4.22 6.36
CA ILE A 93 6.30 4.32 5.68
C ILE A 93 5.78 2.93 5.31
N ASP A 94 6.63 2.02 4.84
CA ASP A 94 6.26 0.63 4.57
C ASP A 94 5.90 -0.10 5.86
N ALA A 95 6.65 0.16 6.94
CA ALA A 95 6.34 -0.39 8.26
C ALA A 95 4.96 0.07 8.76
N MET A 96 4.53 1.28 8.43
CA MET A 96 3.19 1.78 8.77
C MET A 96 2.09 1.01 8.05
N VAL A 97 2.29 0.61 6.81
CA VAL A 97 1.33 -0.22 6.06
C VAL A 97 1.18 -1.58 6.74
N VAL A 98 2.29 -2.21 7.10
CA VAL A 98 2.28 -3.49 7.82
C VAL A 98 1.61 -3.34 9.18
N ALA A 99 1.95 -2.28 9.92
CA ALA A 99 1.36 -1.99 11.22
C ALA A 99 -0.17 -1.82 11.14
N PHE A 100 -0.65 -1.11 10.13
CA PHE A 100 -2.09 -0.95 9.90
C PHE A 100 -2.77 -2.30 9.69
N GLY A 101 -2.18 -3.17 8.87
CA GLY A 101 -2.70 -4.52 8.65
C GLY A 101 -2.73 -5.36 9.92
N LEU A 102 -1.70 -5.26 10.78
CA LEU A 102 -1.66 -5.96 12.05
C LEU A 102 -2.72 -5.44 13.03
N VAL A 103 -2.82 -4.14 13.18
CA VAL A 103 -3.78 -3.51 14.12
C VAL A 103 -5.23 -3.83 13.73
N HIS A 104 -5.52 -3.87 12.44
CA HIS A 104 -6.89 -4.08 11.93
C HIS A 104 -7.15 -5.49 11.41
N ASP A 105 -6.20 -6.41 11.57
CA ASP A 105 -6.32 -7.80 11.11
C ASP A 105 -6.68 -7.90 9.62
N MET A 106 -5.94 -7.17 8.80
CA MET A 106 -6.13 -7.15 7.35
C MET A 106 -5.00 -7.83 6.61
N THR A 107 -5.31 -8.39 5.45
CA THR A 107 -4.29 -8.82 4.49
C THR A 107 -3.57 -7.59 3.94
N ILE A 108 -2.24 -7.65 3.92
CA ILE A 108 -1.38 -6.60 3.38
C ILE A 108 -0.95 -7.03 2.00
N VAL A 109 -1.14 -6.17 1.00
CA VAL A 109 -0.76 -6.46 -0.39
C VAL A 109 0.34 -5.50 -0.81
N THR A 110 1.44 -6.05 -1.28
CA THR A 110 2.60 -5.29 -1.79
C THR A 110 3.09 -5.87 -3.11
N ALA A 111 3.76 -5.06 -3.90
CA ALA A 111 4.52 -5.52 -5.07
C ALA A 111 6.02 -5.66 -4.77
N ASP A 112 6.45 -5.35 -3.55
CA ASP A 112 7.86 -5.38 -3.15
C ASP A 112 8.23 -6.73 -2.51
N ALA A 113 8.91 -7.57 -3.28
CA ALA A 113 9.38 -8.88 -2.81
C ALA A 113 10.57 -8.80 -1.83
N LYS A 114 11.12 -7.60 -1.60
CA LYS A 114 12.32 -7.41 -0.76
C LYS A 114 12.01 -7.08 0.70
N TRP A 115 10.74 -7.00 1.06
CA TRP A 115 10.38 -6.79 2.46
C TRP A 115 10.88 -7.95 3.31
N PRO A 116 11.29 -7.70 4.56
CA PRO A 116 11.72 -8.77 5.44
C PRO A 116 10.57 -9.72 5.77
N ALA A 117 10.90 -10.95 6.14
CA ALA A 117 9.92 -11.89 6.66
C ALA A 117 9.50 -11.43 8.07
N ILE A 118 8.22 -11.15 8.24
CA ILE A 118 7.66 -10.62 9.50
C ILE A 118 6.68 -11.66 10.05
N ALA A 119 6.82 -11.98 11.34
CA ALA A 119 5.95 -12.94 12.00
C ALA A 119 4.52 -12.38 12.14
N ASP A 120 3.53 -13.29 12.09
CA ASP A 120 2.12 -13.01 12.36
C ASP A 120 1.45 -12.02 11.38
N VAL A 121 2.05 -11.81 10.23
CA VAL A 121 1.53 -10.92 9.18
C VAL A 121 0.92 -11.74 8.06
N ASN A 122 -0.28 -11.37 7.64
CA ASN A 122 -0.88 -11.91 6.42
C ASN A 122 -0.46 -11.04 5.23
N LEU A 123 0.65 -11.42 4.62
CA LEU A 123 1.29 -10.68 3.54
C LEU A 123 1.11 -11.40 2.20
N GLU A 124 0.60 -10.68 1.22
CA GLU A 124 0.48 -11.15 -0.16
C GLU A 124 1.39 -10.29 -1.04
N VAL A 125 2.32 -10.94 -1.72
CA VAL A 125 3.24 -10.26 -2.66
C VAL A 125 2.74 -10.51 -4.07
N LEU A 126 2.42 -9.44 -4.79
CA LEU A 126 1.98 -9.51 -6.17
C LEU A 126 3.12 -10.01 -7.07
N ARG A 127 2.75 -10.72 -8.12
CA ARG A 127 3.67 -11.13 -9.18
C ARG A 127 3.53 -10.19 -10.37
N PRO A 128 4.63 -9.93 -11.10
CA PRO A 128 4.54 -9.17 -12.34
C PRO A 128 3.64 -9.87 -13.36
N ASP A 129 3.05 -9.08 -14.22
CA ASP A 129 2.16 -9.55 -15.27
C ASP A 129 2.88 -10.44 -16.30
#